data_8e790fcebacae8cf2a840c2f0c0c090e
#
_entry.id   8e790fcebacae8cf2a840c2f0c0c090e
#
_cell.length_a   1.000
_cell.length_b   1.000
_cell.length_c   1.000
_cell.angle_alpha   90.00
_cell.angle_beta   90.00
_cell.angle_gamma   90.00
#
_symmetry.space_group_name_H-M   'P 1'
#
loop_
_entity.id
_entity.type
_entity.pdbx_description
1 polymer ?
#
loop_
_entity_poly.entity_id
_entity_poly.type
_entity_poly.pdbx_seq_one_letter_code
_entity_poly.pdbx_strand_id
1 'polypeptide(L)'
;MIYKHNNKKYKVESVAYDGMIINVNGTSITDCDLQAKMFGYSWRKPCGDFTVFCDSDELVFHSFEDAYDFAINKQKDTFRI
;
A
#
# COMPACT_ATOMS: atom_id res chain seq x y z
N MET A 1 6.32 -11.49 -7.24
CA MET A 1 5.22 -12.13 -6.51
C MET A 1 3.89 -11.51 -6.92
N ILE A 2 2.81 -12.25 -6.80
CA ILE A 2 1.49 -11.77 -7.18
C ILE A 2 0.62 -11.60 -5.94
N TYR A 3 0.02 -10.44 -5.84
CA TYR A 3 -0.93 -10.13 -4.77
C TYR A 3 -2.32 -10.01 -5.37
N LYS A 4 -3.30 -10.71 -4.79
CA LYS A 4 -4.68 -10.66 -5.26
C LYS A 4 -5.51 -9.74 -4.37
N HIS A 5 -6.20 -8.81 -5.00
CA HIS A 5 -7.09 -7.90 -4.29
C HIS A 5 -8.33 -7.68 -5.13
N ASN A 6 -9.51 -8.00 -4.58
CA ASN A 6 -10.78 -7.85 -5.27
C ASN A 6 -10.79 -8.50 -6.65
N ASN A 7 -10.29 -9.75 -6.71
CA ASN A 7 -10.25 -10.56 -7.94
C ASN A 7 -9.31 -10.02 -9.00
N LYS A 8 -8.46 -9.06 -8.66
CA LYS A 8 -7.43 -8.56 -9.57
C LYS A 8 -6.07 -9.01 -9.07
N LYS A 9 -5.17 -9.22 -9.99
CA LYS A 9 -3.80 -9.63 -9.67
C LYS A 9 -2.86 -8.47 -9.88
N TYR A 10 -1.96 -8.29 -8.91
CA TYR A 10 -0.99 -7.19 -8.94
C TYR A 10 0.40 -7.75 -8.74
N LYS A 11 1.34 -7.24 -9.52
CA LYS A 11 2.74 -7.60 -9.34
C LYS A 11 3.31 -6.77 -8.20
N VAL A 12 3.84 -7.44 -7.19
CA VAL A 12 4.41 -6.77 -6.03
C VAL A 12 5.75 -7.39 -5.70
N GLU A 13 6.55 -6.67 -4.92
CA GLU A 13 7.87 -7.17 -4.50
C GLU A 13 7.74 -8.16 -3.37
N SER A 14 6.90 -7.84 -2.40
CA SER A 14 6.68 -8.75 -1.28
C SER A 14 5.39 -8.38 -0.57
N VAL A 15 4.92 -9.34 0.22
CA VAL A 15 3.72 -9.16 1.04
C VAL A 15 4.09 -9.64 2.45
N ALA A 16 3.82 -8.83 3.45
CA ALA A 16 4.12 -9.15 4.84
C ALA A 16 2.87 -9.05 5.69
N TYR A 17 2.87 -9.81 6.78
CA TYR A 17 1.79 -9.81 7.77
C TYR A 17 0.44 -10.07 7.10
N ASP A 18 0.41 -11.18 6.33
CA ASP A 18 -0.82 -11.67 5.70
C ASP A 18 -1.56 -10.61 4.88
N GLY A 19 -0.81 -9.76 4.20
CA GLY A 19 -1.41 -8.77 3.33
C GLY A 19 -1.52 -7.39 3.93
N MET A 20 -1.05 -7.21 5.15
CA MET A 20 -1.12 -5.89 5.76
C MET A 20 -0.15 -4.92 5.11
N ILE A 21 1.03 -5.40 4.74
CA ILE A 21 2.05 -4.55 4.13
C ILE A 21 2.43 -5.13 2.78
N ILE A 22 2.18 -4.36 1.75
CA ILE A 22 2.49 -4.75 0.38
C ILE A 22 3.59 -3.83 -0.15
N ASN A 23 4.71 -4.40 -0.57
CA ASN A 23 5.82 -3.60 -1.07
C ASN A 23 5.78 -3.57 -2.60
N VAL A 24 5.75 -2.38 -3.15
CA VAL A 24 5.65 -2.16 -4.58
C VAL A 24 6.64 -1.07 -4.97
N ASN A 25 7.58 -1.42 -5.84
CA ASN A 25 8.48 -0.44 -6.43
C ASN A 25 9.19 0.42 -5.38
N GLY A 26 9.62 -0.23 -4.30
CA GLY A 26 10.37 0.45 -3.24
C GLY A 26 9.52 1.22 -2.24
N THR A 27 8.21 1.16 -2.37
CA THR A 27 7.32 1.78 -1.40
C THR A 27 6.49 0.73 -0.70
N SER A 28 5.97 1.07 0.46
CA SER A 28 5.10 0.17 1.22
C SER A 28 3.68 0.70 1.21
N ILE A 29 2.74 -0.20 0.95
CA ILE A 29 1.31 0.12 1.01
C ILE A 29 0.74 -0.64 2.19
N THR A 30 0.17 0.06 3.14
CA THR A 30 -0.40 -0.55 4.33
C THR A 30 -1.92 -0.54 4.25
N ASP A 31 -2.51 -1.71 4.46
CA ASP A 31 -3.95 -1.85 4.57
C ASP A 31 -4.35 -1.47 6.00
N CYS A 32 -4.92 -0.30 6.17
CA CYS A 32 -5.22 0.23 7.49
C CYS A 32 -6.32 -0.56 8.20
N ASP A 33 -7.28 -1.08 7.46
CA ASP A 33 -8.32 -1.93 8.04
C ASP A 33 -7.72 -3.21 8.60
N LEU A 34 -6.88 -3.84 7.80
CA LEU A 34 -6.26 -5.08 8.23
C LEU A 34 -5.33 -4.85 9.41
N GLN A 35 -4.63 -3.72 9.39
CA GLN A 35 -3.76 -3.36 10.50
C GLN A 35 -4.56 -3.25 11.80
N ALA A 36 -5.71 -2.60 11.74
CA ALA A 36 -6.56 -2.45 12.91
C ALA A 36 -7.06 -3.80 13.41
N LYS A 37 -7.44 -4.68 12.49
CA LYS A 37 -7.91 -6.01 12.87
C LYS A 37 -6.82 -6.85 13.51
N MET A 38 -5.61 -6.79 12.97
CA MET A 38 -4.53 -7.65 13.45
C MET A 38 -3.93 -7.17 14.76
N PHE A 39 -3.85 -5.88 14.95
CA PHE A 39 -3.19 -5.32 16.12
C PHE A 39 -4.12 -4.63 17.10
N GLY A 40 -5.37 -4.45 16.74
CA GLY A 40 -6.32 -3.80 17.62
C GLY A 40 -6.00 -2.34 17.90
N TYR A 41 -5.29 -1.69 17.00
CA TYR A 41 -4.89 -0.31 17.21
C TYR A 41 -6.00 0.66 16.95
N SER A 42 -5.97 1.76 17.71
CA SER A 42 -6.79 2.90 17.42
C SER A 42 -5.96 4.18 17.35
N TRP A 43 -4.64 4.05 17.44
CA TRP A 43 -3.79 5.23 17.38
C TRP A 43 -3.85 5.87 15.99
N ARG A 44 -4.11 5.06 15.01
CA ARG A 44 -4.30 5.54 13.65
C ARG A 44 -5.73 5.18 13.29
N LYS A 45 -6.49 6.16 12.91
CA LYS A 45 -7.89 5.94 12.60
C LYS A 45 -8.05 5.06 11.36
N PRO A 46 -8.41 3.80 11.51
CA PRO A 46 -8.64 2.96 10.34
C PRO A 46 -9.92 3.41 9.64
N CYS A 47 -9.86 3.49 8.33
CA CYS A 47 -10.99 3.98 7.56
C CYS A 47 -11.17 3.19 6.27
N GLY A 48 -10.59 2.01 6.19
CA GLY A 48 -10.66 1.21 4.99
C GLY A 48 -9.75 1.72 3.90
N ASP A 49 -8.84 2.59 4.24
CA ASP A 49 -7.94 3.20 3.27
C ASP A 49 -6.62 2.48 3.23
N PHE A 50 -5.85 2.78 2.20
CA PHE A 50 -4.50 2.27 2.03
C PHE A 50 -3.53 3.42 2.14
N THR A 51 -2.53 3.26 2.99
CA THR A 51 -1.53 4.30 3.18
C THR A 51 -0.24 3.89 2.50
N VAL A 52 0.27 4.77 1.65
CA VAL A 52 1.54 4.56 0.97
C VAL A 52 2.62 5.33 1.71
N PHE A 53 3.68 4.63 2.08
CA PHE A 53 4.84 5.24 2.74
C PHE A 53 5.92 5.44 1.69
N CYS A 54 6.19 6.70 1.40
CA CYS A 54 7.10 7.08 0.34
C CYS A 54 8.05 8.13 0.89
N ASP A 55 9.31 7.73 1.05
CA ASP A 55 10.30 8.58 1.69
C ASP A 55 9.83 8.96 3.08
N SER A 56 9.59 10.23 3.35
CA SER A 56 9.10 10.65 4.66
C SER A 56 7.62 11.02 4.63
N ASP A 57 6.93 10.74 3.53
CA ASP A 57 5.53 11.11 3.37
C ASP A 57 4.61 9.92 3.60
N GLU A 58 3.41 10.21 4.10
CA GLU A 58 2.32 9.26 4.20
C GLU A 58 1.20 9.74 3.30
N LEU A 59 0.85 8.94 2.31
CA LEU A 59 -0.20 9.30 1.37
C LEU A 59 -1.33 8.29 1.50
N VAL A 60 -2.55 8.79 1.69
CA VAL A 60 -3.71 7.93 1.91
C VAL A 60 -4.53 7.82 0.64
N PHE A 61 -4.85 6.58 0.27
CA PHE A 61 -5.67 6.28 -0.90
C PHE A 61 -6.88 5.48 -0.46
N HIS A 62 -8.00 5.69 -1.13
CA HIS A 62 -9.24 5.02 -0.78
C HIS A 62 -9.43 3.69 -1.50
N SER A 63 -8.55 3.36 -2.43
CA SER A 63 -8.59 2.07 -3.08
C SER A 63 -7.16 1.55 -3.24
N PHE A 64 -7.03 0.22 -3.22
CA PHE A 64 -5.73 -0.38 -3.44
C PHE A 64 -5.22 -0.06 -4.84
N GLU A 65 -6.11 -0.03 -5.82
CA GLU A 65 -5.72 0.25 -7.19
C GLU A 65 -5.04 1.60 -7.30
N ASP A 66 -5.60 2.62 -6.67
CA ASP A 66 -5.01 3.95 -6.71
C ASP A 66 -3.66 3.99 -6.01
N ALA A 67 -3.54 3.32 -4.87
CA ALA A 67 -2.26 3.25 -4.17
C ALA A 67 -1.22 2.53 -5.01
N TYR A 68 -1.62 1.44 -5.64
CA TYR A 68 -0.72 0.66 -6.48
C TYR A 68 -0.25 1.47 -7.68
N ASP A 69 -1.17 2.16 -8.35
CA ASP A 69 -0.81 2.98 -9.50
C ASP A 69 0.17 4.08 -9.11
N PHE A 70 -0.06 4.68 -7.97
CA PHE A 70 0.89 5.68 -7.49
C PHE A 70 2.27 5.08 -7.27
N ALA A 71 2.34 3.92 -6.63
CA ALA A 71 3.62 3.29 -6.34
C ALA A 71 4.36 2.90 -7.62
N ILE A 72 3.63 2.39 -8.61
CA ILE A 72 4.21 2.00 -9.88
C ILE A 72 4.74 3.21 -10.63
N ASN A 73 3.99 4.30 -10.62
CA ASN A 73 4.35 5.48 -11.42
C ASN A 73 5.34 6.41 -10.73
N LYS A 74 5.55 6.21 -9.46
CA LYS A 74 6.45 7.07 -8.69
C LYS A 74 7.85 7.11 -9.30
N GLN A 75 8.34 5.96 -9.74
CA GLN A 75 9.68 5.87 -10.29
C GLN A 75 9.81 6.66 -11.58
N LYS A 76 8.73 6.73 -12.36
CA LYS A 76 8.75 7.51 -13.58
C LYS A 76 8.95 8.98 -13.29
N ASP A 77 8.27 9.47 -12.26
CA ASP A 77 8.42 10.88 -11.90
C ASP A 77 9.84 11.19 -11.46
N THR A 78 10.48 10.25 -10.80
CA THR A 78 11.85 10.42 -10.36
C THR A 78 12.80 10.63 -11.53
N PHE A 79 12.54 9.97 -12.64
CA PHE A 79 13.41 10.04 -13.81
C PHE A 79 13.16 11.24 -14.69
N ARG A 80 12.20 12.05 -14.37
CA ARG A 80 11.85 13.19 -15.21
C ARG A 80 12.71 14.42 -14.96
N ILE A 81 13.60 14.32 -14.06
CA ILE A 81 14.47 15.44 -13.69
C ILE A 81 15.56 15.69 -14.76
#